data_b2f4c18ef2f6567a473822334a0f2957
#
_entry.id   b2f4c18ef2f6567a473822334a0f2957
#
_cell.length_a   1.000
_cell.length_b   1.000
_cell.length_c   1.000
_cell.angle_alpha   90.00
_cell.angle_beta   90.00
_cell.angle_gamma   90.00
#
_symmetry.space_group_name_H-M   'P 1'
#
loop_
_entity.id
_entity.type
_entity.pdbx_description
1 polymer ?
#
loop_
_entity_poly.entity_id
_entity_poly.type
_entity_poly.pdbx_seq_one_letter_code
_entity_poly.pdbx_strand_id
1 'polypeptide(L)'
;MSPTLISKLATIHIKNLRLRTFIGFNEEEKTKKQDVIVNIILRYDATAAMASDSVEDACNYKVLTKKIIALVEQRSFDLLEKMAGDIIGLIATAEEVLQASVEIDKPHALRFADSVSVKMNYKKN
;
A
#
# COMPACT_ATOMS: atom_id res chain seq x y z
N MET A 1 -4.85 -33.13 17.53
CA MET A 1 -3.58 -32.84 16.83
C MET A 1 -3.63 -31.44 16.27
N SER A 2 -2.65 -30.60 16.60
CA SER A 2 -2.58 -29.24 16.09
C SER A 2 -2.09 -29.23 14.65
N PRO A 3 -2.64 -28.35 13.79
CA PRO A 3 -2.15 -28.23 12.43
C PRO A 3 -0.74 -27.64 12.39
N THR A 4 0.04 -28.01 11.39
CA THR A 4 1.35 -27.46 11.14
C THR A 4 1.23 -26.33 10.10
N LEU A 5 1.72 -25.14 10.44
CA LEU A 5 1.74 -24.03 9.52
C LEU A 5 2.96 -24.12 8.59
N ILE A 6 2.74 -23.88 7.32
CA ILE A 6 3.84 -23.78 6.34
C ILE A 6 4.65 -22.52 6.59
N SER A 7 3.96 -21.44 6.97
CA SER A 7 4.59 -20.15 7.29
C SER A 7 3.82 -19.49 8.41
N LYS A 8 4.54 -18.78 9.29
CA LYS A 8 3.94 -17.95 10.34
C LYS A 8 3.65 -16.54 9.85
N LEU A 9 4.04 -16.22 8.62
CA LEU A 9 3.74 -14.93 8.03
C LEU A 9 2.27 -14.89 7.59
N ALA A 10 1.54 -13.94 8.12
CA ALA A 10 0.20 -13.63 7.62
C ALA A 10 0.31 -12.59 6.54
N THR A 11 -0.55 -12.68 5.55
CA THR A 11 -0.65 -11.70 4.48
C THR A 11 -1.94 -10.91 4.65
N ILE A 12 -1.81 -9.59 4.75
CA ILE A 12 -2.94 -8.67 4.74
C ILE A 12 -2.96 -8.01 3.36
N HIS A 13 -4.10 -8.05 2.69
CA HIS A 13 -4.26 -7.41 1.39
C HIS A 13 -5.30 -6.29 1.50
N ILE A 14 -4.84 -5.04 1.38
CA ILE A 14 -5.73 -3.88 1.28
C ILE A 14 -6.06 -3.75 -0.20
N LYS A 15 -7.29 -4.09 -0.55
CA LYS A 15 -7.70 -4.28 -1.95
C LYS A 15 -8.39 -3.04 -2.49
N ASN A 16 -7.89 -2.55 -3.63
CA ASN A 16 -8.54 -1.50 -4.42
C ASN A 16 -8.90 -0.26 -3.60
N LEU A 17 -7.90 0.26 -2.88
CA LEU A 17 -8.06 1.51 -2.16
C LEU A 17 -8.11 2.65 -3.19
N ARG A 18 -9.30 3.25 -3.36
CA ARG A 18 -9.52 4.30 -4.35
C ARG A 18 -9.28 5.66 -3.73
N LEU A 19 -8.31 6.39 -4.28
CA LEU A 19 -7.92 7.71 -3.79
C LEU A 19 -7.89 8.69 -4.95
N ARG A 20 -7.94 9.97 -4.64
CA ARG A 20 -7.83 11.03 -5.64
C ARG A 20 -6.67 11.93 -5.28
N THR A 21 -5.85 12.26 -6.27
CA THR A 21 -4.67 13.09 -6.07
C THR A 21 -4.25 13.72 -7.39
N PHE A 22 -3.35 14.68 -7.31
CA PHE A 22 -2.68 15.19 -8.48
C PHE A 22 -1.53 14.26 -8.82
N ILE A 23 -1.59 13.65 -10.00
CA ILE A 23 -0.58 12.69 -10.45
C ILE A 23 -0.31 12.89 -11.94
N GLY A 24 0.95 13.11 -12.28
CA GLY A 24 1.40 13.33 -13.62
C GLY A 24 2.13 14.64 -13.77
N PHE A 25 2.82 14.81 -14.90
CA PHE A 25 3.70 15.96 -15.11
C PHE A 25 3.27 16.87 -16.27
N ASN A 26 2.18 16.55 -16.98
CA ASN A 26 1.67 17.47 -17.99
C ASN A 26 0.78 18.54 -17.34
N GLU A 27 0.51 19.62 -18.09
CA GLU A 27 -0.22 20.76 -17.54
C GLU A 27 -1.62 20.42 -17.06
N GLU A 28 -2.33 19.58 -17.78
CA GLU A 28 -3.69 19.17 -17.39
C GLU A 28 -3.68 18.35 -16.11
N GLU A 29 -2.70 17.45 -15.96
CA GLU A 29 -2.58 16.60 -14.79
C GLU A 29 -2.25 17.40 -13.53
N LYS A 30 -1.61 18.53 -13.65
CA LYS A 30 -1.26 19.40 -12.53
C LYS A 30 -2.46 20.19 -12.00
N THR A 31 -3.52 20.32 -12.78
CA THR A 31 -4.68 21.15 -12.43
C THR A 31 -5.90 20.36 -12.05
N LYS A 32 -5.94 19.05 -12.32
CA LYS A 32 -7.10 18.20 -12.04
C LYS A 32 -6.68 16.96 -11.29
N LYS A 33 -7.39 16.66 -10.22
CA LYS A 33 -7.19 15.41 -9.49
C LYS A 33 -7.65 14.23 -10.34
N GLN A 34 -6.96 13.13 -10.20
CA GLN A 34 -7.27 11.88 -10.88
C GLN A 34 -7.46 10.77 -9.85
N ASP A 35 -8.18 9.73 -10.27
CA ASP A 35 -8.30 8.52 -9.47
C ASP A 35 -7.01 7.71 -9.56
N VAL A 36 -6.58 7.19 -8.42
CA VAL A 36 -5.58 6.14 -8.36
C VAL A 36 -6.14 4.99 -7.54
N ILE A 37 -5.76 3.78 -7.89
CA ILE A 37 -6.19 2.58 -7.17
C ILE A 37 -4.95 1.94 -6.57
N VAL A 38 -4.92 1.89 -5.24
CA VAL A 38 -3.76 1.41 -4.51
C VAL A 38 -4.07 0.04 -3.93
N ASN A 39 -3.23 -0.94 -4.26
CA ASN A 39 -3.28 -2.28 -3.69
C ASN A 39 -2.03 -2.49 -2.84
N ILE A 40 -2.22 -2.89 -1.60
CA ILE A 40 -1.14 -3.03 -0.64
C ILE A 40 -1.18 -4.43 -0.07
N ILE A 41 -0.05 -5.10 -0.07
CA ILE A 41 0.12 -6.39 0.59
C ILE A 41 1.12 -6.19 1.71
N LEU A 42 0.73 -6.58 2.93
CA LEU A 42 1.58 -6.50 4.11
C LEU A 42 1.77 -7.92 4.63
N ARG A 43 3.00 -8.25 5.05
CA ARG A 43 3.29 -9.54 5.67
C ARG A 43 3.95 -9.31 7.02
N TYR A 44 3.46 -10.01 8.03
CA TYR A 44 4.00 -9.91 9.39
C TYR A 44 3.91 -11.27 10.06
N ASP A 45 4.71 -11.46 11.13
CA ASP A 45 4.67 -12.69 11.91
C ASP A 45 3.42 -12.67 12.79
N ALA A 46 2.48 -13.55 12.53
CA ALA A 46 1.20 -13.58 13.20
C ALA A 46 1.16 -14.53 14.40
N THR A 47 2.30 -15.09 14.81
CA THR A 47 2.36 -16.08 15.90
C THR A 47 1.72 -15.55 17.19
N ALA A 48 2.12 -14.35 17.61
CA ALA A 48 1.60 -13.75 18.83
C ALA A 48 0.11 -13.40 18.72
N ALA A 49 -0.30 -12.84 17.59
CA ALA A 49 -1.69 -12.46 17.36
C ALA A 49 -2.63 -13.67 17.36
N MET A 50 -2.18 -14.78 16.75
CA MET A 50 -2.98 -16.02 16.74
C MET A 50 -3.16 -16.60 18.15
N ALA A 51 -2.16 -16.44 19.00
CA ALA A 51 -2.22 -16.98 20.35
C ALA A 51 -3.03 -16.10 21.30
N SER A 52 -2.91 -14.79 21.18
CA SER A 52 -3.46 -13.82 22.14
C SER A 52 -4.83 -13.27 21.75
N ASP A 53 -5.12 -13.21 20.45
CA ASP A 53 -6.29 -12.48 19.91
C ASP A 53 -6.29 -11.00 20.35
N SER A 54 -5.10 -10.43 20.54
CA SER A 54 -4.93 -9.02 20.94
C SER A 54 -4.49 -8.18 19.75
N VAL A 55 -5.12 -7.02 19.58
CA VAL A 55 -4.74 -6.07 18.53
C VAL A 55 -3.32 -5.55 18.71
N GLU A 56 -2.80 -5.56 19.94
CA GLU A 56 -1.43 -5.12 20.22
C GLU A 56 -0.38 -6.04 19.59
N ASP A 57 -0.75 -7.30 19.35
CA ASP A 57 0.14 -8.29 18.74
C ASP A 57 -0.05 -8.39 17.23
N ALA A 58 -0.96 -7.61 16.66
CA ALA A 58 -1.30 -7.65 15.24
C ALA A 58 -0.69 -6.45 14.51
N CYS A 59 -0.75 -6.50 13.18
CA CYS A 59 -0.44 -5.35 12.34
C CYS A 59 -1.65 -4.42 12.30
N ASN A 60 -1.47 -3.18 12.73
CA ASN A 60 -2.56 -2.20 12.75
C ASN A 60 -2.72 -1.55 11.37
N TYR A 61 -3.36 -2.27 10.46
CA TYR A 61 -3.56 -1.81 9.08
C TYR A 61 -4.50 -0.60 9.00
N LYS A 62 -5.39 -0.41 9.97
CA LYS A 62 -6.31 0.75 9.96
C LYS A 62 -5.57 2.06 10.15
N VAL A 63 -4.67 2.12 11.13
CA VAL A 63 -3.84 3.31 11.36
C VAL A 63 -2.94 3.58 10.18
N LEU A 64 -2.31 2.52 9.66
CA LEU A 64 -1.42 2.63 8.50
C LEU A 64 -2.16 3.14 7.28
N THR A 65 -3.35 2.60 7.02
CA THR A 65 -4.18 3.02 5.88
C THR A 65 -4.57 4.49 5.97
N LYS A 66 -4.94 4.96 7.17
CA LYS A 66 -5.26 6.39 7.36
C LYS A 66 -4.08 7.29 7.01
N LYS A 67 -2.88 6.90 7.40
CA LYS A 67 -1.66 7.64 7.08
C LYS A 67 -1.38 7.64 5.58
N ILE A 68 -1.61 6.52 4.93
CA ILE A 68 -1.41 6.40 3.48
C ILE A 68 -2.41 7.28 2.73
N ILE A 69 -3.67 7.28 3.14
CA ILE A 69 -4.69 8.14 2.53
C ILE A 69 -4.29 9.60 2.64
N ALA A 70 -3.87 10.03 3.83
CA ALA A 70 -3.44 11.41 4.05
C ALA A 70 -2.22 11.76 3.19
N LEU A 71 -1.24 10.87 3.12
CA LEU A 71 -0.05 11.07 2.29
C LEU A 71 -0.42 11.30 0.83
N VAL A 72 -1.27 10.43 0.28
CA VAL A 72 -1.62 10.47 -1.13
C VAL A 72 -2.51 11.66 -1.46
N GLU A 73 -3.53 11.92 -0.64
CA GLU A 73 -4.55 12.93 -0.97
C GLU A 73 -4.13 14.35 -0.65
N GLN A 74 -3.15 14.54 0.23
CA GLN A 74 -2.69 15.88 0.62
C GLN A 74 -1.47 16.36 -0.17
N ARG A 75 -0.93 15.54 -1.06
CA ARG A 75 0.26 15.87 -1.83
C ARG A 75 -0.02 15.73 -3.32
N SER A 76 0.94 16.20 -4.13
CA SER A 76 0.93 16.00 -5.57
C SER A 76 2.18 15.23 -5.99
N PHE A 77 2.07 14.48 -7.08
CA PHE A 77 3.15 13.62 -7.56
C PHE A 77 3.29 13.74 -9.06
N ASP A 78 4.52 13.81 -9.55
CA ASP A 78 4.78 13.74 -10.99
C ASP A 78 4.78 12.28 -11.47
N LEU A 79 5.28 11.37 -10.64
CA LEU A 79 5.49 9.96 -11.00
C LEU A 79 4.81 9.01 -10.01
N LEU A 80 4.26 7.91 -10.53
CA LEU A 80 3.73 6.82 -9.71
C LEU A 80 4.81 6.18 -8.85
N GLU A 81 6.05 6.12 -9.35
CA GLU A 81 7.18 5.57 -8.61
C GLU A 81 7.45 6.36 -7.32
N LYS A 82 7.34 7.67 -7.37
CA LYS A 82 7.52 8.51 -6.20
C LYS A 82 6.42 8.26 -5.18
N MET A 83 5.19 8.17 -5.64
CA MET A 83 4.05 7.86 -4.77
C MET A 83 4.23 6.48 -4.11
N ALA A 84 4.59 5.47 -4.89
CA ALA A 84 4.81 4.11 -4.36
C ALA A 84 5.95 4.10 -3.36
N GLY A 85 7.06 4.78 -3.66
CA GLY A 85 8.20 4.87 -2.75
C GLY A 85 7.86 5.56 -1.44
N ASP A 86 7.07 6.63 -1.48
CA ASP A 86 6.66 7.34 -0.28
C ASP A 86 5.69 6.49 0.56
N ILE A 87 4.80 5.74 -0.07
CA ILE A 87 3.93 4.80 0.64
C ILE A 87 4.77 3.71 1.32
N ILE A 88 5.76 3.16 0.61
CA ILE A 88 6.67 2.16 1.20
C ILE A 88 7.43 2.75 2.39
N GLY A 89 7.92 3.99 2.27
CA GLY A 89 8.58 4.66 3.37
C GLY A 89 7.71 4.74 4.62
N LEU A 90 6.42 5.01 4.42
CA LEU A 90 5.45 5.05 5.50
C LEU A 90 5.20 3.65 6.08
N ILE A 91 5.06 2.64 5.24
CA ILE A 91 4.90 1.24 5.67
C ILE A 91 6.10 0.79 6.49
N ALA A 92 7.30 1.18 6.09
CA ALA A 92 8.55 0.79 6.78
C ALA A 92 8.63 1.36 8.20
N THR A 93 7.84 2.37 8.55
CA THR A 93 7.78 2.85 9.94
C THR A 93 7.02 1.90 10.86
N ALA A 94 6.23 0.99 10.31
CA ALA A 94 5.54 -0.05 11.07
C ALA A 94 6.50 -1.22 11.29
N GLU A 95 7.06 -1.31 12.50
CA GLU A 95 8.10 -2.29 12.84
C GLU A 95 7.66 -3.73 12.61
N GLU A 96 6.38 -4.03 12.80
CA GLU A 96 5.82 -5.38 12.63
C GLU A 96 5.77 -5.84 11.18
N VAL A 97 5.81 -4.93 10.22
CA VAL A 97 5.73 -5.30 8.79
C VAL A 97 7.11 -5.76 8.32
N LEU A 98 7.19 -7.01 7.90
CA LEU A 98 8.44 -7.63 7.47
C LEU A 98 8.63 -7.56 5.96
N GLN A 99 7.54 -7.62 5.21
CA GLN A 99 7.55 -7.51 3.75
C GLN A 99 6.29 -6.78 3.32
N ALA A 100 6.38 -6.07 2.22
CA ALA A 100 5.22 -5.40 1.65
C ALA A 100 5.35 -5.27 0.14
N SER A 101 4.23 -5.14 -0.54
CA SER A 101 4.22 -4.65 -1.91
C SER A 101 3.14 -3.59 -2.06
N VAL A 102 3.42 -2.62 -2.91
CA VAL A 102 2.51 -1.53 -3.23
C VAL A 102 2.37 -1.49 -4.73
N GLU A 103 1.13 -1.60 -5.21
CA GLU A 103 0.83 -1.46 -6.64
C GLU A 103 -0.16 -0.31 -6.80
N ILE A 104 0.17 0.63 -7.66
CA ILE A 104 -0.67 1.79 -7.91
C ILE A 104 -1.08 1.78 -9.37
N ASP A 105 -2.38 1.72 -9.61
CA ASP A 105 -2.97 1.83 -10.94
C ASP A 105 -3.40 3.27 -11.17
N LYS A 106 -3.09 3.76 -12.36
CA LYS A 106 -3.58 5.03 -12.88
C LYS A 106 -4.55 4.71 -14.02
N PRO A 107 -5.87 4.67 -13.74
CA PRO A 107 -6.86 4.41 -14.78
C PRO A 107 -6.81 5.49 -15.86
N HIS A 108 -7.08 5.10 -17.09
CA HIS A 108 -7.16 6.03 -18.24
C HIS A 108 -5.85 6.75 -18.58
N ALA A 109 -4.70 6.26 -18.06
CA ALA A 109 -3.40 6.85 -18.39
C ALA A 109 -3.04 6.70 -19.87
N LEU A 110 -3.48 5.59 -20.47
CA LEU A 110 -3.31 5.32 -21.89
C LEU A 110 -4.66 5.01 -22.51
N ARG A 111 -4.85 5.49 -23.74
CA ARG A 111 -6.14 5.43 -24.41
C ARG A 111 -6.64 4.00 -24.66
N PHE A 112 -5.73 3.07 -24.97
CA PHE A 112 -6.09 1.70 -25.37
C PHE A 112 -5.77 0.65 -24.31
N ALA A 113 -5.38 1.07 -23.11
CA ALA A 113 -5.13 0.16 -22.00
C ALA A 113 -6.14 0.42 -20.89
N ASP A 114 -6.43 -0.60 -20.08
CA ASP A 114 -7.30 -0.45 -18.92
C ASP A 114 -6.69 0.51 -17.90
N SER A 115 -5.40 0.37 -17.66
CA SER A 115 -4.66 1.22 -16.73
C SER A 115 -3.17 1.06 -16.97
N VAL A 116 -2.39 1.92 -16.33
CA VAL A 116 -0.96 1.74 -16.16
C VAL A 116 -0.70 1.57 -14.68
N SER A 117 0.07 0.57 -14.30
CA SER A 117 0.42 0.36 -12.90
C SER A 117 1.91 0.29 -12.68
N VAL A 118 2.32 0.70 -11.47
CA VAL A 118 3.69 0.56 -10.98
C VAL A 118 3.60 -0.24 -9.68
N LYS A 119 4.45 -1.25 -9.56
CA LYS A 119 4.52 -2.09 -8.36
C LYS A 119 5.92 -2.04 -7.78
N MET A 120 6.01 -1.81 -6.48
CA MET A 120 7.27 -1.82 -5.75
C MET A 120 7.16 -2.73 -4.53
N ASN A 121 8.28 -3.35 -4.17
CA ASN A 121 8.34 -4.31 -3.07
C ASN A 121 9.29 -3.83 -1.99
N TYR A 122 8.98 -4.20 -0.75
CA TYR A 122 9.74 -3.86 0.43
C TYR A 122 10.05 -5.12 1.23
N LYS A 123 11.25 -5.18 1.77
CA LYS A 123 11.65 -6.22 2.71
C LYS A 123 12.46 -5.56 3.82
N LYS A 124 12.05 -5.81 5.07
CA LYS A 124 12.76 -5.32 6.23
C LYS A 124 14.11 -6.04 6.36
N ASN A 125 15.14 -5.29 6.66
CA ASN A 125 16.49 -5.83 6.88
C ASN A 125 16.60 -6.55 8.22
#